data_e7e35ccad83809e0bb3b2a40c812c48b
#
_entry.id   e7e35ccad83809e0bb3b2a40c812c48b
#
_cell.length_a   1.000
_cell.length_b   1.000
_cell.length_c   1.000
_cell.angle_alpha   90.00
_cell.angle_beta   90.00
_cell.angle_gamma   90.00
#
_symmetry.space_group_name_H-M   'P 1'
#
loop_
_entity.id
_entity.type
_entity.pdbx_description
1 polymer ?
#
loop_
_entity_poly.entity_id
_entity_poly.type
_entity_poly.pdbx_seq_one_letter_code
_entity_poly.pdbx_strand_id
1 'polypeptide(L)'
;MIVDLRIYTCLPNRVAEFVELYEKMGWPLQQKHLGNCVGWYTTIEGSLNTIVHMWGYQDQADRERRRAAMAADPGWGEYLAEVAKRGILIKMENRIVKPAPFFANQKK
;
A
#
# COMPACT_ATOMS: atom_id res chain seq x y z
N MET A 1 1.03 17.37 -4.55
CA MET A 1 0.84 16.03 -4.00
C MET A 1 1.15 14.97 -5.03
N ILE A 2 1.80 13.92 -4.62
CA ILE A 2 1.99 12.72 -5.42
C ILE A 2 1.28 11.56 -4.76
N VAL A 3 0.99 10.51 -5.54
CA VAL A 3 0.33 9.31 -5.03
C VAL A 3 1.15 8.09 -5.43
N ASP A 4 1.44 7.25 -4.44
CA ASP A 4 2.08 5.96 -4.65
C ASP A 4 0.96 4.94 -4.82
N LEU A 5 0.70 4.55 -6.08
CA LEU A 5 -0.33 3.58 -6.42
C LEU A 5 0.33 2.21 -6.47
N ARG A 6 -0.11 1.31 -5.59
CA ARG A 6 0.52 0.00 -5.43
C ARG A 6 -0.45 -1.10 -5.79
N ILE A 7 0.04 -2.08 -6.56
CA ILE A 7 -0.76 -3.23 -6.99
C ILE A 7 -0.03 -4.48 -6.56
N TYR A 8 -0.67 -5.29 -5.74
CA TYR A 8 -0.10 -6.55 -5.25
C TYR A 8 -0.93 -7.70 -5.81
N THR A 9 -0.24 -8.76 -6.25
CA THR A 9 -0.90 -9.98 -6.72
C THR A 9 -0.66 -11.09 -5.72
N CYS A 10 -1.74 -11.73 -5.30
CA CYS A 10 -1.70 -12.85 -4.36
C CYS A 10 -1.85 -14.17 -5.11
N LEU A 11 -1.48 -15.26 -4.46
CA LEU A 11 -1.84 -16.59 -4.92
C LEU A 11 -3.37 -16.72 -4.98
N PRO A 12 -3.91 -17.55 -5.89
CA PRO A 12 -5.36 -17.70 -6.00
C PRO A 12 -6.01 -18.04 -4.67
N ASN A 13 -7.10 -17.37 -4.39
CA ASN A 13 -7.92 -17.59 -3.20
C ASN A 13 -7.24 -17.23 -1.88
N ARG A 14 -6.15 -16.46 -1.92
CA ARG A 14 -5.45 -16.06 -0.72
C ARG A 14 -5.58 -14.57 -0.38
N VAL A 15 -6.41 -13.84 -1.16
CA VAL A 15 -6.59 -12.39 -0.91
C VAL A 15 -7.18 -12.13 0.46
N ALA A 16 -8.20 -12.89 0.85
CA ALA A 16 -8.86 -12.67 2.15
C ALA A 16 -7.88 -12.88 3.31
N GLU A 17 -7.03 -13.90 3.20
CA GLU A 17 -6.01 -14.15 4.21
C GLU A 17 -5.02 -12.99 4.30
N PHE A 18 -4.59 -12.46 3.14
CA PHE A 18 -3.67 -11.34 3.13
C PHE A 18 -4.31 -10.09 3.74
N VAL A 19 -5.57 -9.81 3.39
CA VAL A 19 -6.30 -8.66 3.92
C VAL A 19 -6.37 -8.73 5.44
N GLU A 20 -6.68 -9.92 5.98
CA GLU A 20 -6.78 -10.11 7.43
C GLU A 20 -5.43 -9.87 8.10
N LEU A 21 -4.36 -10.45 7.55
CA LEU A 21 -3.02 -10.25 8.08
C LEU A 21 -2.61 -8.79 8.02
N TYR A 22 -2.86 -8.15 6.88
CA TYR A 22 -2.52 -6.75 6.68
C TYR A 22 -3.26 -5.85 7.67
N GLU A 23 -4.55 -6.05 7.83
CA GLU A 23 -5.33 -5.24 8.76
C GLU A 23 -4.79 -5.34 10.18
N LYS A 24 -4.36 -6.53 10.56
CA LYS A 24 -3.87 -6.77 11.92
C LYS A 24 -2.48 -6.20 12.14
N MET A 25 -1.56 -6.40 11.21
CA MET A 25 -0.14 -6.09 11.43
C MET A 25 0.39 -4.95 10.58
N GLY A 26 -0.06 -4.82 9.34
CA GLY A 26 0.48 -3.82 8.41
C GLY A 26 -0.24 -2.49 8.48
N TRP A 27 -1.56 -2.52 8.52
CA TRP A 27 -2.37 -1.31 8.49
C TRP A 27 -2.05 -0.33 9.63
N PRO A 28 -1.94 -0.76 10.89
CA PRO A 28 -1.60 0.18 11.97
C PRO A 28 -0.28 0.90 11.74
N LEU A 29 0.71 0.18 11.19
CA LEU A 29 2.03 0.76 10.95
C LEU A 29 2.02 1.71 9.77
N GLN A 30 1.29 1.37 8.71
CA GLN A 30 1.19 2.24 7.56
C GLN A 30 0.38 3.50 7.88
N GLN A 31 -0.66 3.38 8.68
CA GLN A 31 -1.37 4.55 9.16
C GLN A 31 -0.46 5.47 9.98
N LYS A 32 0.34 4.87 10.84
CA LYS A 32 1.22 5.63 11.73
C LYS A 32 2.31 6.37 10.93
N HIS A 33 2.94 5.69 9.98
CA HIS A 33 4.12 6.24 9.31
C HIS A 33 3.81 6.90 7.98
N LEU A 34 2.93 6.32 7.17
CA LEU A 34 2.61 6.87 5.86
C LEU A 34 1.47 7.89 5.94
N GLY A 35 0.50 7.63 6.75
CA GLY A 35 -0.51 8.59 7.18
C GLY A 35 -1.68 8.82 6.25
N ASN A 36 -1.43 9.07 4.97
CA ASN A 36 -2.48 9.51 4.06
C ASN A 36 -2.86 8.43 3.05
N CYS A 37 -3.70 7.50 3.49
CA CYS A 37 -4.22 6.47 2.60
C CYS A 37 -5.34 7.06 1.75
N VAL A 38 -5.13 7.08 0.44
CA VAL A 38 -6.10 7.61 -0.52
C VAL A 38 -7.14 6.56 -0.89
N GLY A 39 -6.77 5.29 -0.84
CA GLY A 39 -7.70 4.21 -1.12
C GLY A 39 -7.07 2.85 -0.88
N TRP A 40 -7.89 1.85 -0.59
CA TRP A 40 -7.44 0.49 -0.35
C TRP A 40 -8.53 -0.46 -0.83
N TYR A 41 -8.24 -1.23 -1.89
CA TYR A 41 -9.27 -1.96 -2.63
C TYR A 41 -8.85 -3.40 -2.91
N THR A 42 -9.85 -4.27 -2.95
CA THR A 42 -9.71 -5.61 -3.53
C THR A 42 -10.47 -5.63 -4.84
N THR A 43 -10.14 -6.58 -5.71
CA THR A 43 -10.72 -6.66 -7.05
C THR A 43 -11.91 -7.60 -7.06
N ILE A 44 -13.06 -7.14 -7.58
CA ILE A 44 -14.24 -7.98 -7.73
C ILE A 44 -14.41 -8.51 -9.14
N GLU A 45 -13.86 -7.82 -10.15
CA GLU A 45 -13.84 -8.28 -11.53
C GLU A 45 -12.49 -7.94 -12.13
N GLY A 46 -12.04 -8.74 -13.08
CA GLY A 46 -10.74 -8.56 -13.73
C GLY A 46 -9.71 -9.47 -13.10
N SER A 47 -8.56 -8.95 -12.72
CA SER A 47 -7.50 -9.73 -12.09
C SER A 47 -7.87 -9.99 -10.63
N LEU A 48 -8.60 -11.05 -10.39
CA LEU A 48 -9.29 -11.30 -9.11
C LEU A 48 -8.39 -11.41 -7.89
N ASN A 49 -7.11 -11.75 -8.09
CA ASN A 49 -6.21 -11.95 -6.96
C ASN A 49 -5.34 -10.73 -6.69
N THR A 50 -5.80 -9.55 -7.10
CA THR A 50 -5.03 -8.32 -6.94
C THR A 50 -5.67 -7.39 -5.92
N ILE A 51 -4.78 -6.64 -5.29
CA ILE A 51 -5.12 -5.61 -4.31
C ILE A 51 -4.52 -4.30 -4.82
N VAL A 52 -5.27 -3.21 -4.71
CA VAL A 52 -4.80 -1.88 -5.10
C VAL A 52 -4.90 -0.97 -3.89
N HIS A 53 -3.79 -0.33 -3.51
CA HIS A 53 -3.87 0.69 -2.46
C HIS A 53 -3.00 1.87 -2.85
N MET A 54 -3.35 3.03 -2.31
CA MET A 54 -2.77 4.28 -2.73
C MET A 54 -2.47 5.14 -1.53
N TRP A 55 -1.27 5.75 -1.52
CA TRP A 55 -0.81 6.59 -0.43
C TRP A 55 -0.36 7.94 -0.98
N GLY A 56 -0.90 9.00 -0.40
CA GLY A 56 -0.57 10.36 -0.82
C GLY A 56 0.56 10.95 -0.01
N TYR A 57 1.45 11.70 -0.69
CA TYR A 57 2.58 12.38 -0.07
C TYR A 57 2.68 13.77 -0.67
N GLN A 58 3.34 14.68 0.04
CA GLN A 58 3.56 16.01 -0.51
C GLN A 58 4.50 15.96 -1.73
N ASP A 59 5.57 15.17 -1.62
CA ASP A 59 6.58 15.00 -2.67
C ASP A 59 7.38 13.74 -2.38
N GLN A 60 8.37 13.45 -3.22
CA GLN A 60 9.21 12.28 -3.04
C GLN A 60 10.04 12.32 -1.76
N ALA A 61 10.50 13.49 -1.36
CA ALA A 61 11.27 13.59 -0.11
C ALA A 61 10.40 13.22 1.09
N ASP A 62 9.14 13.67 1.11
CA ASP A 62 8.19 13.30 2.15
C ASP A 62 7.96 11.79 2.16
N ARG A 63 7.77 11.20 0.97
CA ARG A 63 7.59 9.76 0.84
C ARG A 63 8.79 9.00 1.40
N GLU A 64 10.00 9.40 1.04
CA GLU A 64 11.21 8.72 1.49
C GLU A 64 11.38 8.81 2.99
N ARG A 65 11.11 9.97 3.58
CA ARG A 65 11.19 10.12 5.04
C ARG A 65 10.23 9.20 5.75
N ARG A 66 8.98 9.16 5.29
CA ARG A 66 7.95 8.36 5.94
C ARG A 66 8.21 6.87 5.80
N ARG A 67 8.64 6.44 4.62
CA ARG A 67 8.98 5.03 4.41
C ARG A 67 10.21 4.62 5.19
N ALA A 68 11.20 5.51 5.34
CA ALA A 68 12.37 5.21 6.16
C ALA A 68 11.99 5.04 7.64
N ALA A 69 11.10 5.89 8.14
CA ALA A 69 10.61 5.77 9.52
C ALA A 69 9.86 4.44 9.73
N MET A 70 9.06 4.04 8.74
CA MET A 70 8.35 2.77 8.79
C MET A 70 9.33 1.60 8.80
N ALA A 71 10.34 1.65 7.92
CA ALA A 71 11.34 0.58 7.84
C ALA A 71 12.15 0.46 9.13
N ALA A 72 12.31 1.53 9.88
CA ALA A 72 13.03 1.52 11.15
C ALA A 72 12.17 0.99 12.32
N ASP A 73 10.87 0.86 12.12
CA ASP A 73 9.97 0.37 13.16
C ASP A 73 10.09 -1.16 13.25
N PRO A 74 10.42 -1.71 14.42
CA PRO A 74 10.55 -3.17 14.56
C PRO A 74 9.29 -3.94 14.15
N GLY A 75 8.11 -3.34 14.35
CA GLY A 75 6.85 -3.99 13.96
C GLY A 75 6.75 -4.21 12.47
N TRP A 76 7.35 -3.32 11.66
CA TRP A 76 7.32 -3.48 10.22
C TRP A 76 8.13 -4.71 9.78
N GLY A 77 9.30 -4.92 10.38
CA GLY A 77 10.09 -6.12 10.12
C GLY A 77 9.36 -7.40 10.50
N GLU A 78 8.64 -7.37 11.63
CA GLU A 78 7.83 -8.51 12.06
C GLU A 78 6.70 -8.81 11.05
N TYR A 79 6.04 -7.76 10.56
CA TYR A 79 5.00 -7.92 9.54
C TYR A 79 5.57 -8.51 8.25
N LEU A 80 6.69 -7.97 7.78
CA LEU A 80 7.31 -8.47 6.55
C LEU A 80 7.75 -9.92 6.69
N ALA A 81 8.24 -10.30 7.86
CA ALA A 81 8.63 -11.70 8.12
C ALA A 81 7.42 -12.62 8.04
N GLU A 82 6.28 -12.19 8.57
CA GLU A 82 5.06 -12.99 8.51
C GLU A 82 4.52 -13.09 7.08
N VAL A 83 4.57 -11.99 6.32
CA VAL A 83 4.17 -12.01 4.91
C VAL A 83 5.03 -13.01 4.12
N ALA A 84 6.34 -12.96 4.33
CA ALA A 84 7.27 -13.86 3.65
C ALA A 84 7.02 -15.31 4.05
N LYS A 85 6.77 -15.56 5.33
CA LYS A 85 6.51 -16.90 5.84
C LYS A 85 5.29 -17.54 5.20
N ARG A 86 4.23 -16.76 5.00
CA ARG A 86 2.99 -17.27 4.42
C ARG A 86 3.07 -17.44 2.90
N GLY A 87 3.96 -16.70 2.24
CA GLY A 87 4.16 -16.82 0.80
C GLY A 87 2.95 -16.47 -0.03
N ILE A 88 2.12 -15.53 0.42
CA ILE A 88 0.88 -15.19 -0.27
C ILE A 88 1.11 -14.32 -1.49
N LEU A 89 2.03 -13.35 -1.38
CA LEU A 89 2.28 -12.38 -2.46
C LEU A 89 3.23 -12.98 -3.50
N ILE A 90 2.85 -12.85 -4.77
CA ILE A 90 3.67 -13.34 -5.88
C ILE A 90 4.19 -12.22 -6.77
N LYS A 91 3.62 -11.01 -6.63
CA LYS A 91 4.06 -9.87 -7.43
C LYS A 91 3.66 -8.58 -6.72
N MET A 92 4.56 -7.59 -6.76
CA MET A 92 4.27 -6.27 -6.25
C MET A 92 4.75 -5.25 -7.26
N GLU A 93 3.89 -4.27 -7.58
CA GLU A 93 4.21 -3.20 -8.51
C GLU A 93 3.76 -1.88 -7.90
N ASN A 94 4.37 -0.79 -8.33
CA ASN A 94 3.86 0.52 -7.96
C ASN A 94 4.13 1.54 -9.05
N ARG A 95 3.40 2.64 -8.97
CA ARG A 95 3.61 3.81 -9.81
C ARG A 95 3.50 5.04 -8.95
N ILE A 96 4.40 6.00 -9.19
CA ILE A 96 4.27 7.30 -8.57
C ILE A 96 3.60 8.19 -9.59
N VAL A 97 2.41 8.67 -9.24
CA VAL A 97 1.58 9.48 -10.14
C VAL A 97 1.24 10.80 -9.46
N LYS A 98 0.84 11.78 -10.26
CA LYS A 98 0.34 13.03 -9.71
C LYS A 98 -0.92 13.43 -10.46
N PRO A 99 -1.83 14.18 -9.82
CA PRO A 99 -3.04 14.62 -10.50
C PRO A 99 -2.69 15.48 -11.72
N ALA A 100 -3.42 15.27 -12.80
CA ALA A 100 -3.30 16.17 -13.96
C ALA A 100 -3.70 17.58 -13.53
N PRO A 101 -3.16 18.62 -14.16
CA PRO A 101 -3.45 19.99 -13.71
C PRO A 101 -4.94 20.32 -13.66
N PHE A 102 -5.71 19.88 -14.65
CA PHE A 102 -7.15 20.18 -14.64
C PHE A 102 -7.85 19.52 -13.46
N PHE A 103 -7.42 18.33 -13.09
CA PHE A 103 -8.04 17.60 -11.98
C PHE A 103 -7.61 18.18 -10.63
N ALA A 104 -6.35 18.56 -10.52
CA ALA A 104 -5.85 19.18 -9.30
C ALA A 104 -6.62 20.45 -8.97
N ASN A 105 -7.03 21.21 -9.99
CA ASN A 105 -7.76 22.45 -9.81
C ASN A 105 -9.23 22.25 -9.48
N GLN A 106 -9.75 21.03 -9.61
CA GLN A 106 -11.14 20.71 -9.27
C GLN A 106 -11.36 20.57 -7.78
N LYS A 107 -10.32 20.36 -7.04
CA LYS A 107 -10.43 20.10 -5.60
C LYS A 107 -10.75 21.40 -4.87
N LYS A 108 -11.83 21.43 -4.17
CA LYS A 108 -12.28 22.60 -3.44
C LYS A 108 -12.54 22.27 -2.00
#